data_89646c4a495fad785c6bd2073dfdd851
#
_entry.id   89646c4a495fad785c6bd2073dfdd851
#
_cell.length_a   1.000
_cell.length_b   1.000
_cell.length_c   1.000
_cell.angle_alpha   90.00
_cell.angle_beta   90.00
_cell.angle_gamma   90.00
#
_symmetry.space_group_name_H-M   'P 1'
#
loop_
_entity.id
_entity.type
_entity.pdbx_description
1 polymer ?
#
loop_
_entity_poly.entity_id
_entity_poly.type
_entity_poly.pdbx_seq_one_letter_code
_entity_poly.pdbx_strand_id
1 'polypeptide(L)'
;MAAKFYPVGIQTFSEIITKNYLYVDKTGYIHQMTHSGKKYLFLSRPRRFGKSLLVSTLQSYFEGKKELFKGLEMERLEQDWVEYPVLHFDLSGGKHMQEDALIRYLLFILKQHEEKWGIMTDAPDPNVRLLNLISEVYKQTGKQVVILIDEYDAPLLDVVHEESQLVALRQILRNFFSPLKDSDSMLHFVFLTGITKFSQLSIFSELNNITNISMLPEYAGICGITKEEMLTQLKEGIQELAEAKNWTMDETLSRLKDYYDGYHFASESPDIFNPFSLLSSLSLKRVEPFWFSTGTPTYLINMMKKFGVNFSDFAESMEAGVSDFDAPTETMTTLTPLLYQSGYITIKDYEEAYDSYTLGIPNREVRLGLTKALIPYYVTPNTQNANNTTRNMARAFDKEDLGLALQYLQTFLGTVPYCANTDYEGHYQQMFYIIFSLLTAWMVDVEVHTPNGRVDIVVMTKSRLYLIELKLNQNAQVAMQQINLKNYRQRFALSGLPITKVVVNFDSATHNITDWVVE
;
A
#
# COMPACT_ATOMS: atom_id res chain seq x y z
N MET A 1 -26.06 -5.22 -22.54
CA MET A 1 -24.71 -5.64 -23.02
C MET A 1 -24.27 -6.84 -22.18
N ALA A 2 -23.46 -7.77 -22.71
CA ALA A 2 -22.91 -8.84 -21.86
C ALA A 2 -22.02 -8.21 -20.78
N ALA A 3 -22.15 -8.67 -19.53
CA ALA A 3 -21.33 -8.19 -18.43
C ALA A 3 -19.84 -8.39 -18.74
N LYS A 4 -19.04 -7.34 -18.60
CA LYS A 4 -17.60 -7.42 -18.79
C LYS A 4 -16.95 -8.13 -17.60
N PHE A 5 -15.97 -8.99 -17.86
CA PHE A 5 -15.15 -9.58 -16.81
C PHE A 5 -14.17 -8.55 -16.20
N TYR A 6 -13.89 -8.68 -14.91
CA TYR A 6 -12.89 -7.86 -14.24
C TYR A 6 -11.47 -8.39 -14.51
N PRO A 7 -10.51 -7.55 -14.91
CA PRO A 7 -9.15 -7.99 -15.24
C PRO A 7 -8.28 -8.16 -13.98
N VAL A 8 -8.74 -8.95 -13.02
CA VAL A 8 -7.99 -9.17 -11.77
C VAL A 8 -6.66 -9.86 -12.08
N GLY A 9 -5.55 -9.15 -11.85
CA GLY A 9 -4.20 -9.67 -12.13
C GLY A 9 -3.72 -9.57 -13.58
N ILE A 10 -4.54 -9.05 -14.50
CA ILE A 10 -4.11 -8.80 -15.89
C ILE A 10 -3.49 -7.40 -15.97
N GLN A 11 -2.28 -7.32 -16.50
CA GLN A 11 -1.50 -6.07 -16.59
C GLN A 11 -1.29 -5.59 -18.03
N THR A 12 -1.69 -6.39 -19.02
CA THR A 12 -1.47 -6.10 -20.44
C THR A 12 -2.70 -5.39 -21.01
N PHE A 13 -2.54 -4.11 -21.36
CA PHE A 13 -3.62 -3.28 -21.89
C PHE A 13 -4.27 -3.87 -23.14
N SER A 14 -3.45 -4.29 -24.12
CA SER A 14 -3.98 -4.90 -25.36
C SER A 14 -4.82 -6.15 -25.09
N GLU A 15 -4.46 -6.97 -24.11
CA GLU A 15 -5.25 -8.14 -23.72
C GLU A 15 -6.58 -7.74 -23.11
N ILE A 16 -6.59 -6.73 -22.21
CA ILE A 16 -7.81 -6.22 -21.59
C ILE A 16 -8.79 -5.74 -22.64
N ILE A 17 -8.32 -4.94 -23.61
CA ILE A 17 -9.19 -4.38 -24.64
C ILE A 17 -9.65 -5.47 -25.62
N THR A 18 -8.75 -6.28 -26.16
CA THR A 18 -9.09 -7.29 -27.19
C THR A 18 -9.99 -8.40 -26.67
N LYS A 19 -9.85 -8.77 -25.40
CA LYS A 19 -10.72 -9.76 -24.75
C LYS A 19 -11.96 -9.15 -24.08
N ASN A 20 -12.21 -7.85 -24.29
CA ASN A 20 -13.37 -7.13 -23.78
C ASN A 20 -13.54 -7.22 -22.26
N TYR A 21 -12.42 -7.16 -21.50
CA TYR A 21 -12.47 -6.94 -20.07
C TYR A 21 -12.88 -5.51 -19.73
N LEU A 22 -13.29 -5.28 -18.50
CA LEU A 22 -13.55 -3.94 -18.01
C LEU A 22 -12.22 -3.18 -17.87
N TYR A 23 -12.13 -2.01 -18.47
CA TYR A 23 -10.99 -1.10 -18.32
C TYR A 23 -11.49 0.20 -17.70
N VAL A 24 -10.96 0.57 -16.53
CA VAL A 24 -11.20 1.90 -15.95
C VAL A 24 -10.31 2.88 -16.69
N ASP A 25 -10.90 3.77 -17.44
CA ASP A 25 -10.18 4.63 -18.38
C ASP A 25 -9.29 5.66 -17.68
N LYS A 26 -7.99 5.51 -17.86
CA LYS A 26 -6.93 6.43 -17.39
C LYS A 26 -6.21 7.14 -18.52
N THR A 27 -6.72 7.01 -19.74
CA THR A 27 -6.01 7.50 -20.92
C THR A 27 -5.97 9.01 -21.02
N GLY A 28 -6.89 9.73 -20.34
CA GLY A 28 -6.80 11.18 -20.18
C GLY A 28 -5.54 11.64 -19.43
N TYR A 29 -5.17 10.93 -18.35
CA TYR A 29 -3.91 11.19 -17.63
C TYR A 29 -2.68 10.89 -18.50
N ILE A 30 -2.73 9.86 -19.34
CA ILE A 30 -1.65 9.52 -20.27
C ILE A 30 -1.46 10.64 -21.28
N HIS A 31 -2.54 11.12 -21.89
CA HIS A 31 -2.47 12.26 -22.80
C HIS A 31 -1.87 13.50 -22.13
N GLN A 32 -2.36 13.88 -20.94
CA GLN A 32 -1.82 14.99 -20.17
C GLN A 32 -0.32 14.82 -19.89
N MET A 33 0.10 13.64 -19.50
CA MET A 33 1.50 13.32 -19.17
C MET A 33 2.41 13.41 -20.38
N THR A 34 1.99 12.83 -21.51
CA THR A 34 2.79 12.78 -22.75
C THR A 34 2.84 14.14 -23.47
N HIS A 35 1.88 15.03 -23.22
CA HIS A 35 1.81 16.38 -23.78
C HIS A 35 2.26 17.48 -22.80
N SER A 36 2.80 17.10 -21.63
CA SER A 36 3.25 18.07 -20.60
C SER A 36 4.53 18.83 -20.97
N GLY A 37 5.21 18.46 -22.06
CA GLY A 37 6.52 18.99 -22.44
C GLY A 37 7.68 18.45 -21.59
N LYS A 38 7.40 17.52 -20.67
CA LYS A 38 8.39 16.88 -19.79
C LYS A 38 8.82 15.55 -20.40
N LYS A 39 10.12 15.36 -20.59
CA LYS A 39 10.65 14.15 -21.22
C LYS A 39 10.86 12.99 -20.25
N TYR A 40 11.31 13.27 -19.02
CA TYR A 40 11.65 12.27 -18.01
C TYR A 40 10.68 12.36 -16.86
N LEU A 41 9.92 11.30 -16.64
CA LEU A 41 8.88 11.26 -15.62
C LEU A 41 9.07 10.06 -14.69
N PHE A 42 8.81 10.27 -13.42
CA PHE A 42 8.85 9.26 -12.38
C PHE A 42 7.52 9.19 -11.62
N LEU A 43 7.00 7.97 -11.44
CA LEU A 43 5.79 7.71 -10.65
C LEU A 43 6.03 6.56 -9.66
N SER A 44 5.88 6.83 -8.37
CA SER A 44 5.76 5.79 -7.36
C SER A 44 4.29 5.59 -6.95
N ARG A 45 3.90 4.33 -6.79
CA ARG A 45 2.59 3.93 -6.23
C ARG A 45 2.75 2.59 -5.50
N PRO A 46 1.94 2.29 -4.50
CA PRO A 46 1.96 1.00 -3.84
C PRO A 46 1.77 -0.17 -4.80
N ARG A 47 2.08 -1.37 -4.34
CA ARG A 47 1.81 -2.60 -5.12
C ARG A 47 0.32 -2.72 -5.43
N ARG A 48 -0.01 -3.30 -6.60
CA ARG A 48 -1.39 -3.58 -7.03
C ARG A 48 -2.24 -2.33 -7.35
N PHE A 49 -1.63 -1.17 -7.55
CA PHE A 49 -2.34 0.06 -7.95
C PHE A 49 -2.46 0.25 -9.47
N GLY A 50 -1.93 -0.65 -10.30
CA GLY A 50 -2.08 -0.58 -11.76
C GLY A 50 -0.91 0.09 -12.48
N LYS A 51 0.28 0.21 -11.87
CA LYS A 51 1.50 0.76 -12.50
C LYS A 51 1.86 0.05 -13.81
N SER A 52 1.98 -1.27 -13.77
CA SER A 52 2.34 -2.08 -14.96
C SER A 52 1.28 -2.00 -16.06
N LEU A 53 0.00 -1.85 -15.71
CA LEU A 53 -1.07 -1.59 -16.68
C LEU A 53 -0.88 -0.20 -17.31
N LEU A 54 -0.54 0.82 -16.53
CA LEU A 54 -0.21 2.15 -17.05
C LEU A 54 0.97 2.10 -18.03
N VAL A 55 2.05 1.38 -17.67
CA VAL A 55 3.21 1.17 -18.55
C VAL A 55 2.80 0.45 -19.84
N SER A 56 1.98 -0.60 -19.75
CA SER A 56 1.48 -1.32 -20.93
C SER A 56 0.56 -0.46 -21.82
N THR A 57 -0.20 0.45 -21.22
CA THR A 57 -1.03 1.42 -21.95
C THR A 57 -0.16 2.45 -22.67
N LEU A 58 0.87 3.00 -22.00
CA LEU A 58 1.87 3.89 -22.60
C LEU A 58 2.60 3.20 -23.77
N GLN A 59 3.00 1.94 -23.59
CA GLN A 59 3.61 1.18 -24.67
C GLN A 59 2.70 1.09 -25.89
N SER A 60 1.43 0.73 -25.67
CA SER A 60 0.45 0.63 -26.78
C SER A 60 0.20 1.97 -27.46
N TYR A 61 0.19 3.07 -26.69
CA TYR A 61 0.05 4.42 -27.20
C TYR A 61 1.23 4.82 -28.10
N PHE A 62 2.47 4.69 -27.59
CA PHE A 62 3.65 5.06 -28.36
C PHE A 62 3.95 4.10 -29.53
N GLU A 63 3.49 2.85 -29.48
CA GLU A 63 3.52 1.93 -30.63
C GLU A 63 2.45 2.26 -31.69
N GLY A 64 1.66 3.34 -31.52
CA GLY A 64 0.67 3.81 -32.50
C GLY A 64 -0.56 2.91 -32.64
N LYS A 65 -0.88 2.06 -31.66
CA LYS A 65 -2.00 1.09 -31.70
C LYS A 65 -3.36 1.75 -31.44
N LYS A 66 -3.74 2.68 -32.31
CA LYS A 66 -4.94 3.51 -32.20
C LYS A 66 -6.22 2.69 -31.97
N GLU A 67 -6.33 1.54 -32.59
CA GLU A 67 -7.50 0.65 -32.50
C GLU A 67 -7.82 0.19 -31.08
N LEU A 68 -6.80 0.10 -30.20
CA LEU A 68 -6.98 -0.29 -28.81
C LEU A 68 -7.61 0.82 -27.95
N PHE A 69 -7.56 2.05 -28.41
CA PHE A 69 -8.08 3.22 -27.67
C PHE A 69 -9.48 3.63 -28.09
N LYS A 70 -10.12 2.85 -28.97
CA LYS A 70 -11.47 3.14 -29.45
C LYS A 70 -12.48 3.17 -28.29
N GLY A 71 -13.18 4.29 -28.18
CA GLY A 71 -14.16 4.53 -27.11
C GLY A 71 -13.56 5.00 -25.77
N LEU A 72 -12.24 5.16 -25.69
CA LEU A 72 -11.54 5.73 -24.56
C LEU A 72 -11.28 7.24 -24.75
N GLU A 73 -10.97 7.95 -23.67
CA GLU A 73 -10.76 9.38 -23.69
C GLU A 73 -9.63 9.81 -24.63
N MET A 74 -8.57 9.03 -24.72
CA MET A 74 -7.44 9.24 -25.64
C MET A 74 -7.86 9.33 -27.10
N GLU A 75 -8.86 8.55 -27.54
CA GLU A 75 -9.33 8.61 -28.94
C GLU A 75 -9.82 10.01 -29.33
N ARG A 76 -10.39 10.73 -28.38
CA ARG A 76 -10.91 12.09 -28.58
C ARG A 76 -9.82 13.17 -28.44
N LEU A 77 -8.83 12.92 -27.57
CA LEU A 77 -7.79 13.91 -27.25
C LEU A 77 -6.63 13.85 -28.24
N GLU A 78 -6.22 12.63 -28.67
CA GLU A 78 -5.06 12.43 -29.54
C GLU A 78 -5.46 12.49 -31.02
N GLN A 79 -4.77 13.34 -31.79
CA GLN A 79 -5.04 13.52 -33.21
C GLN A 79 -3.96 12.88 -34.10
N ASP A 80 -2.71 12.98 -33.69
CA ASP A 80 -1.57 12.69 -34.57
C ASP A 80 -1.13 11.22 -34.57
N TRP A 81 -1.36 10.49 -33.49
CA TRP A 81 -1.04 9.05 -33.34
C TRP A 81 0.34 8.66 -33.88
N VAL A 82 1.35 9.42 -33.51
CA VAL A 82 2.72 9.19 -33.96
C VAL A 82 3.28 7.93 -33.34
N GLU A 83 3.76 7.01 -34.20
CA GLU A 83 4.43 5.78 -33.77
C GLU A 83 5.90 6.06 -33.43
N TYR A 84 6.35 5.56 -32.27
CA TYR A 84 7.73 5.59 -31.79
C TYR A 84 8.24 4.19 -31.49
N PRO A 85 9.56 3.91 -31.65
CA PRO A 85 10.15 2.68 -31.15
C PRO A 85 10.16 2.69 -29.61
N VAL A 86 9.63 1.62 -29.00
CA VAL A 86 9.51 1.47 -27.56
C VAL A 86 10.44 0.38 -27.04
N LEU A 87 11.26 0.72 -26.07
CA LEU A 87 12.06 -0.20 -25.27
C LEU A 87 11.46 -0.25 -23.85
N HIS A 88 10.87 -1.38 -23.49
CA HIS A 88 10.23 -1.60 -22.20
C HIS A 88 11.06 -2.56 -21.35
N PHE A 89 11.52 -2.10 -20.20
CA PHE A 89 12.33 -2.84 -19.23
C PHE A 89 11.50 -3.10 -17.96
N ASP A 90 11.11 -4.36 -17.74
CA ASP A 90 10.47 -4.81 -16.50
C ASP A 90 11.54 -5.45 -15.59
N LEU A 91 11.78 -4.85 -14.43
CA LEU A 91 12.77 -5.33 -13.47
C LEU A 91 12.17 -6.23 -12.37
N SER A 92 10.87 -6.53 -12.42
CA SER A 92 10.18 -7.40 -11.46
C SER A 92 10.51 -8.89 -11.61
N GLY A 93 11.02 -9.30 -12.77
CA GLY A 93 11.10 -10.68 -13.24
C GLY A 93 12.09 -11.61 -12.51
N GLY A 94 12.69 -11.20 -11.41
CA GLY A 94 13.60 -12.05 -10.66
C GLY A 94 13.89 -11.55 -9.25
N LYS A 95 14.31 -12.48 -8.38
CA LYS A 95 14.87 -12.15 -7.07
C LYS A 95 16.38 -12.00 -7.21
N HIS A 96 16.88 -10.80 -7.09
CA HIS A 96 18.27 -10.45 -7.37
C HIS A 96 19.02 -10.13 -6.08
N MET A 97 19.38 -11.16 -5.32
CA MET A 97 20.10 -10.98 -4.05
C MET A 97 21.64 -10.88 -4.21
N GLN A 98 22.16 -11.06 -5.43
CA GLN A 98 23.60 -10.99 -5.71
C GLN A 98 23.87 -10.16 -6.96
N GLU A 99 25.03 -9.48 -6.98
CA GLU A 99 25.46 -8.61 -8.07
C GLU A 99 25.44 -9.31 -9.44
N ASP A 100 26.07 -10.49 -9.53
CA ASP A 100 26.13 -11.27 -10.76
C ASP A 100 24.75 -11.67 -11.28
N ALA A 101 23.79 -11.93 -10.40
CA ALA A 101 22.43 -12.28 -10.78
C ALA A 101 21.71 -11.10 -11.44
N LEU A 102 21.86 -9.90 -10.87
CA LEU A 102 21.28 -8.69 -11.45
C LEU A 102 21.92 -8.37 -12.80
N ILE A 103 23.25 -8.45 -12.93
CA ILE A 103 23.94 -8.22 -14.21
C ILE A 103 23.45 -9.20 -15.28
N ARG A 104 23.39 -10.50 -14.99
CA ARG A 104 22.85 -11.50 -15.93
C ARG A 104 21.41 -11.21 -16.33
N TYR A 105 20.59 -10.76 -15.40
CA TYR A 105 19.20 -10.43 -15.68
C TYR A 105 19.08 -9.19 -16.59
N LEU A 106 19.86 -8.14 -16.34
CA LEU A 106 19.89 -6.96 -17.21
C LEU A 106 20.36 -7.33 -18.63
N LEU A 107 21.40 -8.17 -18.74
CA LEU A 107 21.87 -8.68 -20.03
C LEU A 107 20.80 -9.52 -20.75
N PHE A 108 20.03 -10.32 -20.00
CA PHE A 108 18.95 -11.12 -20.57
C PHE A 108 17.82 -10.24 -21.16
N ILE A 109 17.39 -9.19 -20.44
CA ILE A 109 16.36 -8.27 -20.93
C ILE A 109 16.87 -7.50 -22.17
N LEU A 110 18.11 -7.01 -22.13
CA LEU A 110 18.72 -6.33 -23.26
C LEU A 110 18.76 -7.23 -24.50
N LYS A 111 19.15 -8.49 -24.32
CA LYS A 111 19.20 -9.47 -25.41
C LYS A 111 17.85 -9.65 -26.09
N GLN A 112 16.75 -9.67 -25.34
CA GLN A 112 15.40 -9.78 -25.93
C GLN A 112 15.08 -8.58 -26.86
N HIS A 113 15.47 -7.37 -26.47
CA HIS A 113 15.31 -6.18 -27.30
C HIS A 113 16.26 -6.19 -28.50
N GLU A 114 17.51 -6.59 -28.33
CA GLU A 114 18.49 -6.71 -29.39
C GLU A 114 18.02 -7.71 -30.47
N GLU A 115 17.52 -8.87 -30.05
CA GLU A 115 16.92 -9.87 -30.96
C GLU A 115 15.72 -9.31 -31.73
N LYS A 116 14.82 -8.58 -31.04
CA LYS A 116 13.65 -7.93 -31.67
C LYS A 116 14.05 -6.94 -32.74
N TRP A 117 15.14 -6.20 -32.54
CA TRP A 117 15.63 -5.17 -33.47
C TRP A 117 16.75 -5.65 -34.44
N GLY A 118 17.12 -6.93 -34.36
CA GLY A 118 18.19 -7.49 -35.20
C GLY A 118 19.58 -6.90 -34.93
N ILE A 119 19.81 -6.45 -33.66
CA ILE A 119 21.08 -5.84 -33.27
C ILE A 119 21.98 -6.92 -32.69
N MET A 120 23.21 -6.97 -33.21
CA MET A 120 24.24 -7.90 -32.75
C MET A 120 25.29 -7.15 -31.95
N THR A 121 25.52 -7.60 -30.70
CA THR A 121 26.57 -7.06 -29.83
C THR A 121 27.11 -8.15 -28.92
N ASP A 122 28.40 -8.12 -28.65
CA ASP A 122 29.14 -8.99 -27.73
C ASP A 122 29.72 -8.21 -26.55
N ALA A 123 29.31 -6.94 -26.38
CA ALA A 123 29.74 -6.12 -25.26
C ALA A 123 29.32 -6.80 -23.93
N PRO A 124 30.23 -6.93 -22.97
CA PRO A 124 29.95 -7.60 -21.69
C PRO A 124 29.14 -6.74 -20.72
N ASP A 125 29.20 -5.42 -20.87
CA ASP A 125 28.65 -4.47 -19.91
C ASP A 125 27.22 -4.05 -20.26
N PRO A 126 26.25 -4.18 -19.33
CA PRO A 126 24.85 -3.84 -19.60
C PRO A 126 24.62 -2.39 -20.02
N ASN A 127 25.35 -1.43 -19.46
CA ASN A 127 25.25 -0.01 -19.84
C ASN A 127 25.72 0.25 -21.27
N VAL A 128 26.82 -0.36 -21.70
CA VAL A 128 27.34 -0.23 -23.08
C VAL A 128 26.34 -0.81 -24.07
N ARG A 129 25.74 -1.97 -23.74
CA ARG A 129 24.68 -2.59 -24.57
C ARG A 129 23.43 -1.73 -24.65
N LEU A 130 23.00 -1.10 -23.54
CA LEU A 130 21.86 -0.19 -23.54
C LEU A 130 22.11 1.03 -24.44
N LEU A 131 23.30 1.64 -24.34
CA LEU A 131 23.69 2.76 -25.20
C LEU A 131 23.67 2.37 -26.68
N ASN A 132 24.26 1.22 -27.01
CA ASN A 132 24.28 0.69 -28.37
C ASN A 132 22.85 0.41 -28.87
N LEU A 133 22.01 -0.23 -28.06
CA LEU A 133 20.61 -0.53 -28.39
C LEU A 133 19.82 0.75 -28.74
N ILE A 134 19.89 1.78 -27.90
CA ILE A 134 19.22 3.07 -28.14
C ILE A 134 19.73 3.69 -29.45
N SER A 135 21.05 3.74 -29.63
CA SER A 135 21.68 4.34 -30.83
C SER A 135 21.28 3.61 -32.12
N GLU A 136 21.32 2.27 -32.13
CA GLU A 136 21.00 1.48 -33.32
C GLU A 136 19.50 1.53 -33.66
N VAL A 137 18.61 1.48 -32.64
CA VAL A 137 17.16 1.64 -32.86
C VAL A 137 16.84 3.03 -33.43
N TYR A 138 17.47 4.09 -32.88
CA TYR A 138 17.33 5.45 -33.43
C TYR A 138 17.79 5.54 -34.89
N LYS A 139 18.96 4.99 -35.21
CA LYS A 139 19.49 4.98 -36.60
C LYS A 139 18.60 4.19 -37.56
N GLN A 140 18.12 3.01 -37.14
CA GLN A 140 17.28 2.16 -38.01
C GLN A 140 15.92 2.80 -38.31
N THR A 141 15.33 3.48 -37.33
CA THR A 141 13.97 4.02 -37.45
C THR A 141 13.93 5.49 -37.89
N GLY A 142 15.00 6.24 -37.66
CA GLY A 142 15.03 7.70 -37.83
C GLY A 142 14.13 8.43 -36.84
N LYS A 143 13.59 7.74 -35.83
CA LYS A 143 12.69 8.26 -34.81
C LYS A 143 13.31 8.19 -33.42
N GLN A 144 13.03 9.17 -32.58
CA GLN A 144 13.43 9.14 -31.17
C GLN A 144 12.80 7.95 -30.44
N VAL A 145 13.54 7.39 -29.48
CA VAL A 145 13.18 6.17 -28.76
C VAL A 145 12.41 6.50 -27.49
N VAL A 146 11.38 5.74 -27.19
CA VAL A 146 10.66 5.77 -25.93
C VAL A 146 11.21 4.68 -24.98
N ILE A 147 11.54 5.06 -23.76
CA ILE A 147 12.02 4.16 -22.71
C ILE A 147 10.97 4.06 -21.61
N LEU A 148 10.50 2.84 -21.35
CA LEU A 148 9.58 2.54 -20.26
C LEU A 148 10.24 1.57 -19.29
N ILE A 149 10.34 1.95 -18.00
CA ILE A 149 10.99 1.15 -16.97
C ILE A 149 9.96 0.87 -15.88
N ASP A 150 9.58 -0.40 -15.75
CA ASP A 150 8.64 -0.85 -14.72
C ASP A 150 9.38 -1.52 -13.55
N GLU A 151 8.89 -1.27 -12.32
CA GLU A 151 9.41 -1.81 -11.07
C GLU A 151 10.94 -1.67 -10.92
N TYR A 152 11.49 -0.48 -11.23
CA TYR A 152 12.92 -0.20 -11.22
C TYR A 152 13.60 -0.53 -9.90
N ASP A 153 12.87 -0.48 -8.80
CA ASP A 153 13.32 -0.68 -7.43
C ASP A 153 13.17 -2.13 -6.93
N ALA A 154 12.54 -3.02 -7.69
CA ALA A 154 12.32 -4.40 -7.29
C ALA A 154 13.60 -5.14 -6.87
N PRO A 155 14.74 -5.02 -7.58
CA PRO A 155 15.99 -5.65 -7.17
C PRO A 155 16.54 -5.13 -5.83
N LEU A 156 16.20 -3.89 -5.46
CA LEU A 156 16.69 -3.23 -4.24
C LEU A 156 15.81 -3.54 -3.03
N LEU A 157 14.51 -3.70 -3.25
CA LEU A 157 13.57 -4.00 -2.17
C LEU A 157 13.85 -5.34 -1.49
N ASP A 158 14.35 -6.31 -2.23
CA ASP A 158 14.69 -7.64 -1.68
C ASP A 158 15.84 -7.56 -0.68
N VAL A 159 16.75 -6.59 -0.83
CA VAL A 159 17.97 -6.43 -0.02
C VAL A 159 18.01 -5.15 0.82
N VAL A 160 16.89 -4.46 0.96
CA VAL A 160 16.82 -3.16 1.67
C VAL A 160 17.30 -3.26 3.13
N HIS A 161 17.27 -4.44 3.72
CA HIS A 161 17.75 -4.73 5.08
C HIS A 161 19.25 -5.09 5.15
N GLU A 162 19.92 -5.27 4.00
CA GLU A 162 21.33 -5.67 3.86
C GLU A 162 22.14 -4.53 3.21
N GLU A 163 22.72 -3.65 4.03
CA GLU A 163 23.31 -2.39 3.57
C GLU A 163 24.41 -2.56 2.51
N SER A 164 25.31 -3.53 2.67
CA SER A 164 26.41 -3.78 1.73
C SER A 164 25.91 -4.21 0.34
N GLN A 165 24.93 -5.10 0.29
CA GLN A 165 24.32 -5.55 -0.97
C GLN A 165 23.49 -4.45 -1.60
N LEU A 166 22.75 -3.68 -0.79
CA LEU A 166 21.95 -2.56 -1.28
C LEU A 166 22.85 -1.53 -2.00
N VAL A 167 24.02 -1.21 -1.44
CA VAL A 167 24.98 -0.28 -2.07
C VAL A 167 25.50 -0.84 -3.40
N ALA A 168 25.86 -2.12 -3.45
CA ALA A 168 26.39 -2.75 -4.65
C ALA A 168 25.35 -2.82 -5.77
N LEU A 169 24.12 -3.31 -5.49
CA LEU A 169 23.06 -3.39 -6.49
C LEU A 169 22.63 -2.00 -7.00
N ARG A 170 22.60 -1.00 -6.12
CA ARG A 170 22.36 0.39 -6.50
C ARG A 170 23.40 0.91 -7.50
N GLN A 171 24.69 0.60 -7.28
CA GLN A 171 25.75 1.01 -8.19
C GLN A 171 25.61 0.35 -9.58
N ILE A 172 25.18 -0.91 -9.64
CA ILE A 172 24.90 -1.62 -10.90
C ILE A 172 23.75 -0.93 -11.66
N LEU A 173 22.64 -0.62 -10.96
CA LEU A 173 21.50 0.07 -11.58
C LEU A 173 21.87 1.49 -12.02
N ARG A 174 22.66 2.23 -11.23
CA ARG A 174 23.16 3.54 -11.60
C ARG A 174 23.97 3.48 -12.91
N ASN A 175 24.89 2.55 -13.00
CA ASN A 175 25.69 2.36 -14.20
C ASN A 175 24.80 1.96 -15.38
N PHE A 176 23.84 1.05 -15.17
CA PHE A 176 22.91 0.60 -16.20
C PHE A 176 22.09 1.74 -16.81
N PHE A 177 21.60 2.68 -15.97
CA PHE A 177 20.78 3.80 -16.45
C PHE A 177 21.57 5.04 -16.87
N SER A 178 22.88 5.10 -16.63
CA SER A 178 23.71 6.26 -17.01
C SER A 178 23.64 6.64 -18.50
N PRO A 179 23.52 5.70 -19.47
CA PRO A 179 23.42 6.05 -20.88
C PRO A 179 22.16 6.86 -21.26
N LEU A 180 21.12 6.88 -20.43
CA LEU A 180 19.92 7.66 -20.73
C LEU A 180 20.22 9.16 -20.84
N LYS A 181 21.19 9.67 -20.06
CA LYS A 181 21.64 11.04 -20.13
C LYS A 181 22.37 11.34 -21.44
N ASP A 182 23.32 10.48 -21.79
CA ASP A 182 24.14 10.66 -22.99
C ASP A 182 23.32 10.48 -24.28
N SER A 183 22.19 9.76 -24.18
CA SER A 183 21.26 9.51 -25.28
C SER A 183 20.14 10.56 -25.39
N ASP A 184 20.17 11.67 -24.65
CA ASP A 184 19.03 12.62 -24.55
C ASP A 184 18.48 13.04 -25.91
N SER A 185 19.35 13.36 -26.88
CA SER A 185 18.91 13.77 -28.23
C SER A 185 18.20 12.65 -29.02
N MET A 186 18.44 11.39 -28.66
CA MET A 186 17.85 10.20 -29.30
C MET A 186 16.57 9.74 -28.58
N LEU A 187 16.24 10.32 -27.42
CA LEU A 187 15.06 9.94 -26.62
C LEU A 187 13.91 10.90 -26.84
N HIS A 188 12.69 10.35 -26.96
CA HIS A 188 11.44 11.10 -27.03
C HIS A 188 10.82 11.23 -25.64
N PHE A 189 10.71 10.11 -24.91
CA PHE A 189 10.03 10.04 -23.62
C PHE A 189 10.66 8.94 -22.78
N VAL A 190 10.80 9.19 -21.48
CA VAL A 190 11.34 8.25 -20.49
C VAL A 190 10.39 8.22 -19.29
N PHE A 191 9.83 7.06 -19.01
CA PHE A 191 8.96 6.86 -17.87
C PHE A 191 9.48 5.75 -16.97
N LEU A 192 9.59 6.09 -15.68
CA LEU A 192 10.04 5.15 -14.65
C LEU A 192 8.95 4.98 -13.61
N THR A 193 8.72 3.74 -13.20
CA THR A 193 7.80 3.46 -12.11
C THR A 193 8.31 2.39 -11.16
N GLY A 194 7.93 2.53 -9.87
CA GLY A 194 8.30 1.63 -8.79
C GLY A 194 7.37 1.79 -7.58
N ILE A 195 7.74 1.14 -6.49
CA ILE A 195 7.04 1.26 -5.20
C ILE A 195 7.66 2.39 -4.40
N THR A 196 8.97 2.33 -4.23
CA THR A 196 9.73 3.23 -3.38
C THR A 196 10.46 4.30 -4.19
N LYS A 197 10.80 5.38 -3.52
CA LYS A 197 11.65 6.43 -4.04
C LYS A 197 13.06 6.17 -3.55
N PHE A 198 13.84 5.41 -4.32
CA PHE A 198 15.27 5.41 -4.13
C PHE A 198 15.82 6.74 -4.66
N SER A 199 16.77 7.32 -3.94
CA SER A 199 17.19 8.70 -4.21
C SER A 199 17.54 8.90 -5.68
N GLN A 200 16.91 9.88 -6.27
CA GLN A 200 17.31 10.40 -7.58
C GLN A 200 18.82 10.70 -7.61
N LEU A 201 19.40 11.01 -6.43
CA LEU A 201 20.82 11.28 -6.24
C LEU A 201 21.69 10.02 -6.33
N SER A 202 21.18 8.80 -6.17
CA SER A 202 22.02 7.61 -6.19
C SER A 202 21.92 6.78 -7.48
N ILE A 203 20.72 6.58 -8.02
CA ILE A 203 20.54 5.78 -9.26
C ILE A 203 20.44 6.68 -10.49
N PHE A 204 19.75 7.81 -10.34
CA PHE A 204 19.50 8.76 -11.43
C PHE A 204 20.21 10.10 -11.21
N SER A 205 21.31 10.12 -10.44
CA SER A 205 22.09 11.34 -10.18
C SER A 205 22.56 12.05 -11.46
N GLU A 206 22.68 11.30 -12.52
CA GLU A 206 23.03 11.78 -13.85
C GLU A 206 21.82 12.44 -14.55
N LEU A 207 20.58 12.04 -14.22
CA LEU A 207 19.33 12.56 -14.82
C LEU A 207 18.71 13.63 -13.91
N ASN A 208 19.33 14.81 -13.86
CA ASN A 208 18.89 15.94 -13.02
C ASN A 208 17.51 16.52 -13.42
N ASN A 209 16.94 16.09 -14.55
CA ASN A 209 15.72 16.60 -15.15
C ASN A 209 14.51 15.66 -14.98
N ILE A 210 14.59 14.63 -14.14
CA ILE A 210 13.43 13.77 -13.85
C ILE A 210 12.40 14.55 -13.05
N THR A 211 11.18 14.63 -13.59
CA THR A 211 10.03 15.18 -12.89
C THR A 211 9.33 14.06 -12.11
N ASN A 212 9.30 14.17 -10.79
CA ASN A 212 8.51 13.29 -9.94
C ASN A 212 7.05 13.75 -9.95
N ILE A 213 6.16 12.92 -10.49
CA ILE A 213 4.71 13.20 -10.57
C ILE A 213 3.92 12.49 -9.46
N SER A 214 4.59 11.82 -8.52
CA SER A 214 3.92 10.97 -7.53
C SER A 214 3.00 11.73 -6.58
N MET A 215 3.38 12.98 -6.21
CA MET A 215 2.62 13.82 -5.30
C MET A 215 1.98 15.04 -5.99
N LEU A 216 1.98 15.09 -7.32
CA LEU A 216 1.30 16.17 -8.05
C LEU A 216 -0.22 15.91 -8.07
N PRO A 217 -1.06 16.87 -7.63
CA PRO A 217 -2.51 16.71 -7.57
C PRO A 217 -3.14 16.30 -8.90
N GLU A 218 -2.64 16.85 -10.01
CA GLU A 218 -3.12 16.54 -11.36
C GLU A 218 -2.90 15.08 -11.78
N TYR A 219 -2.03 14.32 -11.09
CA TYR A 219 -1.77 12.89 -11.32
C TYR A 219 -2.20 12.00 -10.16
N ALA A 220 -2.90 12.53 -9.15
CA ALA A 220 -3.30 11.74 -7.99
C ALA A 220 -4.15 10.51 -8.37
N GLY A 221 -5.04 10.67 -9.36
CA GLY A 221 -5.94 9.61 -9.85
C GLY A 221 -5.39 8.74 -10.98
N ILE A 222 -4.13 8.91 -11.42
CA ILE A 222 -3.57 8.18 -12.58
C ILE A 222 -3.51 6.66 -12.35
N CYS A 223 -3.34 6.23 -11.11
CA CYS A 223 -3.40 4.84 -10.67
C CYS A 223 -4.44 4.69 -9.56
N GLY A 224 -5.06 3.50 -9.46
CA GLY A 224 -6.18 3.27 -8.55
C GLY A 224 -7.52 3.62 -9.18
N ILE A 225 -8.58 3.63 -8.39
CA ILE A 225 -9.95 3.91 -8.85
C ILE A 225 -10.53 5.01 -7.97
N THR A 226 -10.97 6.13 -8.56
CA THR A 226 -11.65 7.20 -7.84
C THR A 226 -13.08 6.82 -7.51
N LYS A 227 -13.70 7.53 -6.56
CA LYS A 227 -15.11 7.34 -6.23
C LYS A 227 -16.02 7.58 -7.44
N GLU A 228 -15.71 8.59 -8.26
CA GLU A 228 -16.48 8.89 -9.46
C GLU A 228 -16.39 7.75 -10.49
N GLU A 229 -15.19 7.26 -10.77
CA GLU A 229 -14.97 6.11 -11.66
C GLU A 229 -15.67 4.86 -11.15
N MET A 230 -15.63 4.61 -9.85
CA MET A 230 -16.34 3.48 -9.22
C MET A 230 -17.86 3.57 -9.45
N LEU A 231 -18.46 4.74 -9.19
CA LEU A 231 -19.90 4.93 -9.32
C LEU A 231 -20.40 4.94 -10.77
N THR A 232 -19.54 5.33 -11.72
CA THR A 232 -19.90 5.40 -13.15
C THR A 232 -19.60 4.10 -13.89
N GLN A 233 -18.39 3.55 -13.72
CA GLN A 233 -17.90 2.44 -14.53
C GLN A 233 -18.09 1.05 -13.87
N LEU A 234 -18.27 0.99 -12.52
CA LEU A 234 -18.44 -0.26 -11.78
C LEU A 234 -19.85 -0.46 -11.20
N LYS A 235 -20.80 0.42 -11.53
CA LYS A 235 -22.16 0.44 -10.95
C LYS A 235 -22.87 -0.91 -11.04
N GLU A 236 -22.81 -1.59 -12.19
CA GLU A 236 -23.45 -2.90 -12.39
C GLU A 236 -22.88 -3.95 -11.41
N GLY A 237 -21.54 -4.03 -11.28
CA GLY A 237 -20.89 -4.97 -10.37
C GLY A 237 -21.17 -4.70 -8.90
N ILE A 238 -21.31 -3.43 -8.52
CA ILE A 238 -21.69 -3.03 -7.15
C ILE A 238 -23.14 -3.49 -6.86
N GLN A 239 -24.05 -3.32 -7.82
CA GLN A 239 -25.43 -3.79 -7.70
C GLN A 239 -25.48 -5.32 -7.57
N GLU A 240 -24.74 -6.06 -8.40
CA GLU A 240 -24.65 -7.51 -8.31
C GLU A 240 -24.07 -7.99 -6.97
N LEU A 241 -23.09 -7.26 -6.40
CA LEU A 241 -22.56 -7.54 -5.06
C LEU A 241 -23.62 -7.31 -3.99
N ALA A 242 -24.37 -6.20 -4.07
CA ALA A 242 -25.46 -5.87 -3.15
C ALA A 242 -26.53 -6.97 -3.14
N GLU A 243 -26.98 -7.40 -4.33
CA GLU A 243 -27.96 -8.49 -4.50
C GLU A 243 -27.45 -9.82 -3.94
N ALA A 244 -26.20 -10.21 -4.26
CA ALA A 244 -25.59 -11.45 -3.78
C ALA A 244 -25.44 -11.51 -2.25
N LYS A 245 -25.37 -10.34 -1.59
CA LYS A 245 -25.22 -10.22 -0.13
C LYS A 245 -26.51 -9.87 0.61
N ASN A 246 -27.59 -9.58 -0.10
CA ASN A 246 -28.83 -9.01 0.45
C ASN A 246 -28.55 -7.70 1.22
N TRP A 247 -27.67 -6.85 0.70
CA TRP A 247 -27.37 -5.52 1.22
C TRP A 247 -28.10 -4.46 0.41
N THR A 248 -28.34 -3.30 1.04
CA THR A 248 -28.73 -2.11 0.29
C THR A 248 -27.56 -1.56 -0.52
N MET A 249 -27.82 -0.72 -1.50
CA MET A 249 -26.75 -0.05 -2.25
C MET A 249 -25.87 0.80 -1.33
N ASP A 250 -26.46 1.57 -0.41
CA ASP A 250 -25.73 2.42 0.54
C ASP A 250 -24.85 1.58 1.49
N GLU A 251 -25.37 0.46 1.98
CA GLU A 251 -24.59 -0.47 2.81
C GLU A 251 -23.41 -1.04 2.03
N THR A 252 -23.64 -1.41 0.76
CA THR A 252 -22.57 -1.95 -0.11
C THR A 252 -21.49 -0.91 -0.35
N LEU A 253 -21.85 0.31 -0.70
CA LEU A 253 -20.91 1.41 -0.91
C LEU A 253 -20.14 1.75 0.37
N SER A 254 -20.80 1.80 1.51
CA SER A 254 -20.16 2.03 2.80
C SER A 254 -19.12 0.96 3.13
N ARG A 255 -19.43 -0.32 2.88
CA ARG A 255 -18.51 -1.45 3.11
C ARG A 255 -17.32 -1.43 2.15
N LEU A 256 -17.55 -1.13 0.86
CA LEU A 256 -16.47 -1.00 -0.12
C LEU A 256 -15.54 0.16 0.24
N LYS A 257 -16.12 1.29 0.70
CA LYS A 257 -15.36 2.44 1.17
C LYS A 257 -14.52 2.09 2.39
N ASP A 258 -15.11 1.49 3.42
CA ASP A 258 -14.41 1.11 4.66
C ASP A 258 -13.23 0.16 4.38
N TYR A 259 -13.39 -0.77 3.43
CA TYR A 259 -12.38 -1.78 3.15
C TYR A 259 -11.29 -1.35 2.19
N TYR A 260 -11.60 -0.59 1.11
CA TYR A 260 -10.68 -0.44 -0.03
C TYR A 260 -10.35 1.01 -0.41
N ASP A 261 -11.05 1.99 0.17
CA ASP A 261 -10.87 3.41 -0.08
C ASP A 261 -9.79 4.04 0.81
N GLY A 262 -9.68 5.35 0.75
CA GLY A 262 -8.96 6.18 1.71
C GLY A 262 -7.49 6.37 1.43
N TYR A 263 -7.00 6.01 0.23
CA TYR A 263 -5.67 6.40 -0.21
C TYR A 263 -5.68 7.81 -0.78
N HIS A 264 -4.69 8.62 -0.38
CA HIS A 264 -4.41 9.92 -0.94
C HIS A 264 -2.93 10.02 -1.29
N PHE A 265 -2.65 10.55 -2.50
CA PHE A 265 -1.29 10.63 -3.03
C PHE A 265 -0.79 12.07 -3.21
N ALA A 266 -1.58 13.06 -2.85
CA ALA A 266 -1.23 14.48 -2.88
C ALA A 266 -2.00 15.22 -1.79
N SER A 267 -1.60 16.48 -1.51
CA SER A 267 -2.33 17.36 -0.57
C SER A 267 -3.79 17.56 -0.98
N GLU A 268 -4.02 17.78 -2.27
CA GLU A 268 -5.35 17.83 -2.88
C GLU A 268 -5.56 16.58 -3.74
N SER A 269 -6.04 15.50 -3.14
CA SER A 269 -6.27 14.23 -3.81
C SER A 269 -7.69 13.77 -3.58
N PRO A 270 -8.38 13.23 -4.59
CA PRO A 270 -9.60 12.48 -4.36
C PRO A 270 -9.30 11.22 -3.53
N ASP A 271 -10.31 10.68 -2.87
CA ASP A 271 -10.28 9.34 -2.30
C ASP A 271 -10.01 8.30 -3.41
N ILE A 272 -8.99 7.47 -3.23
CA ILE A 272 -8.57 6.45 -4.19
C ILE A 272 -8.77 5.05 -3.59
N PHE A 273 -9.53 4.23 -4.29
CA PHE A 273 -9.69 2.80 -3.97
C PHE A 273 -8.51 1.98 -4.49
N ASN A 274 -8.10 0.97 -3.71
CA ASN A 274 -7.19 -0.06 -4.20
C ASN A 274 -7.88 -0.83 -5.34
N PRO A 275 -7.39 -0.77 -6.58
CA PRO A 275 -8.08 -1.34 -7.73
C PRO A 275 -8.10 -2.87 -7.70
N PHE A 276 -7.02 -3.51 -7.22
CA PHE A 276 -6.95 -4.97 -7.12
C PHE A 276 -8.00 -5.52 -6.14
N SER A 277 -8.10 -4.92 -4.96
CA SER A 277 -9.04 -5.36 -3.93
C SER A 277 -10.49 -5.06 -4.30
N LEU A 278 -10.76 -3.87 -4.84
CA LEU A 278 -12.10 -3.50 -5.31
C LEU A 278 -12.58 -4.43 -6.42
N LEU A 279 -11.78 -4.64 -7.48
CA LEU A 279 -12.15 -5.51 -8.59
C LEU A 279 -12.26 -6.98 -8.16
N SER A 280 -11.41 -7.45 -7.24
CA SER A 280 -11.51 -8.79 -6.66
C SER A 280 -12.82 -8.97 -5.88
N SER A 281 -13.20 -7.97 -5.10
CA SER A 281 -14.47 -7.95 -4.34
C SER A 281 -15.68 -8.07 -5.27
N LEU A 282 -15.72 -7.29 -6.34
CA LEU A 282 -16.79 -7.32 -7.33
C LEU A 282 -16.82 -8.65 -8.09
N SER A 283 -15.65 -9.18 -8.46
CA SER A 283 -15.53 -10.45 -9.18
C SER A 283 -16.00 -11.64 -8.34
N LEU A 284 -15.57 -11.70 -7.06
CA LEU A 284 -15.85 -12.82 -6.16
C LEU A 284 -17.12 -12.65 -5.34
N LYS A 285 -17.79 -11.48 -5.44
CA LYS A 285 -18.97 -11.12 -4.64
C LYS A 285 -18.69 -11.24 -3.12
N ARG A 286 -17.50 -10.80 -2.68
CA ARG A 286 -17.04 -10.84 -1.29
C ARG A 286 -16.33 -9.55 -0.91
N VAL A 287 -16.48 -9.12 0.35
CA VAL A 287 -15.72 -8.01 0.92
C VAL A 287 -14.81 -8.61 1.98
N GLU A 288 -13.52 -8.70 1.67
CA GLU A 288 -12.48 -9.31 2.51
C GLU A 288 -11.10 -8.75 2.13
N PRO A 289 -10.05 -8.91 2.98
CA PRO A 289 -8.72 -8.40 2.66
C PRO A 289 -8.06 -9.21 1.52
N PHE A 290 -8.03 -8.66 0.30
CA PHE A 290 -7.41 -9.29 -0.87
C PHE A 290 -5.95 -8.89 -1.06
N TRP A 291 -5.59 -7.65 -0.73
CA TRP A 291 -4.26 -7.11 -0.97
C TRP A 291 -3.16 -7.91 -0.26
N PHE A 292 -3.37 -8.23 1.01
CA PHE A 292 -2.45 -9.04 1.82
C PHE A 292 -2.41 -10.53 1.44
N SER A 293 -3.41 -11.05 0.76
CA SER A 293 -3.41 -12.46 0.30
C SER A 293 -2.31 -12.75 -0.72
N THR A 294 -1.72 -11.73 -1.32
CA THR A 294 -0.66 -11.83 -2.33
C THR A 294 0.76 -11.92 -1.76
N GLY A 295 0.91 -11.93 -0.45
CA GLY A 295 2.18 -12.14 0.27
C GLY A 295 2.39 -11.15 1.42
N THR A 296 2.80 -11.67 2.56
CA THR A 296 3.23 -10.86 3.71
C THR A 296 4.55 -10.18 3.34
N PRO A 297 4.68 -8.86 3.51
CA PRO A 297 5.91 -8.16 3.19
C PRO A 297 6.97 -8.43 4.27
N THR A 298 7.69 -9.54 4.11
CA THR A 298 8.76 -9.95 5.05
C THR A 298 9.78 -8.84 5.26
N TYR A 299 10.11 -8.10 4.18
CA TYR A 299 11.03 -6.98 4.26
C TYR A 299 10.53 -5.88 5.21
N LEU A 300 9.23 -5.53 5.19
CA LEU A 300 8.67 -4.52 6.08
C LEU A 300 8.81 -4.93 7.54
N ILE A 301 8.52 -6.18 7.86
CA ILE A 301 8.64 -6.68 9.22
C ILE A 301 10.10 -6.66 9.71
N ASN A 302 11.04 -7.03 8.84
CA ASN A 302 12.47 -6.94 9.15
C ASN A 302 12.88 -5.48 9.40
N MET A 303 12.35 -4.54 8.63
CA MET A 303 12.62 -3.11 8.81
C MET A 303 11.96 -2.56 10.09
N MET A 304 10.74 -2.97 10.43
CA MET A 304 10.11 -2.61 11.72
C MET A 304 10.98 -3.03 12.89
N LYS A 305 11.54 -4.24 12.86
CA LYS A 305 12.50 -4.72 13.89
C LYS A 305 13.78 -3.88 13.92
N LYS A 306 14.37 -3.59 12.75
CA LYS A 306 15.60 -2.80 12.63
C LYS A 306 15.45 -1.40 13.22
N PHE A 307 14.30 -0.75 12.99
CA PHE A 307 14.00 0.60 13.46
C PHE A 307 13.33 0.63 14.86
N GLY A 308 13.03 -0.52 15.45
CA GLY A 308 12.35 -0.60 16.75
C GLY A 308 10.93 0.00 16.72
N VAL A 309 10.27 -0.01 15.57
CA VAL A 309 8.96 0.59 15.35
C VAL A 309 7.88 -0.43 15.69
N ASN A 310 6.95 -0.04 16.55
CA ASN A 310 5.79 -0.82 16.90
C ASN A 310 4.58 -0.44 16.04
N PHE A 311 3.60 -1.33 15.96
CA PHE A 311 2.38 -1.08 15.19
C PHE A 311 1.57 0.11 15.72
N SER A 312 1.55 0.32 17.03
CA SER A 312 0.89 1.48 17.68
C SER A 312 1.43 2.82 17.19
N ASP A 313 2.72 2.88 16.81
CA ASP A 313 3.40 4.14 16.51
C ASP A 313 2.86 4.82 15.24
N PHE A 314 2.22 4.04 14.35
CA PHE A 314 1.63 4.53 13.10
C PHE A 314 0.17 4.11 12.88
N ALA A 315 -0.40 3.36 13.80
CA ALA A 315 -1.80 2.93 13.72
C ALA A 315 -2.78 4.07 14.05
N GLU A 316 -2.32 5.06 14.81
CA GLU A 316 -2.96 6.36 14.96
C GLU A 316 -2.41 7.34 13.92
N SER A 317 -3.08 8.48 13.75
CA SER A 317 -2.57 9.54 12.87
C SER A 317 -1.27 10.13 13.44
N MET A 318 -0.29 10.33 12.54
CA MET A 318 0.96 10.99 12.85
C MET A 318 1.13 12.26 12.01
N GLU A 319 1.67 13.32 12.60
CA GLU A 319 2.07 14.51 11.86
C GLU A 319 3.44 14.33 11.24
N ALA A 320 3.62 14.78 10.01
CA ALA A 320 4.86 14.66 9.25
C ALA A 320 5.01 15.77 8.19
N GLY A 321 6.22 16.27 8.00
CA GLY A 321 6.56 17.07 6.82
C GLY A 321 6.78 16.18 5.59
N VAL A 322 6.79 16.77 4.39
CA VAL A 322 7.06 16.01 3.14
C VAL A 322 8.37 15.22 3.21
N SER A 323 9.42 15.81 3.79
CA SER A 323 10.73 15.18 3.96
C SER A 323 10.71 13.92 4.84
N ASP A 324 9.67 13.75 5.68
CA ASP A 324 9.60 12.63 6.62
C ASP A 324 8.99 11.38 6.00
N PHE A 325 8.21 11.51 4.93
CA PHE A 325 7.52 10.37 4.29
C PHE A 325 7.79 10.24 2.79
N ASP A 326 8.14 11.31 2.09
CA ASP A 326 8.56 11.26 0.67
C ASP A 326 10.11 11.22 0.54
N ALA A 327 10.81 10.87 1.61
CA ALA A 327 12.25 10.70 1.61
C ALA A 327 12.69 9.43 0.85
N PRO A 328 13.93 9.45 0.31
CA PRO A 328 14.54 8.25 -0.25
C PRO A 328 14.71 7.16 0.80
N THR A 329 14.40 5.91 0.45
CA THR A 329 14.47 4.78 1.39
C THR A 329 15.87 4.43 1.85
N GLU A 330 16.92 4.79 1.09
CA GLU A 330 18.30 4.57 1.49
C GLU A 330 18.84 5.58 2.53
N THR A 331 18.22 6.75 2.64
CA THR A 331 18.61 7.80 3.59
C THR A 331 17.62 7.96 4.73
N MET A 332 16.60 7.09 4.78
CA MET A 332 15.59 7.17 5.81
C MET A 332 16.16 6.93 7.21
N THR A 333 15.82 7.82 8.12
CA THR A 333 16.13 7.72 9.56
C THR A 333 14.98 7.13 10.36
N THR A 334 13.80 7.07 9.76
CA THR A 334 12.56 6.49 10.31
C THR A 334 11.95 5.53 9.30
N LEU A 335 10.99 4.71 9.73
CA LEU A 335 10.28 3.77 8.85
C LEU A 335 9.18 4.44 8.01
N THR A 336 8.81 5.69 8.32
CA THR A 336 7.69 6.42 7.71
C THR A 336 7.75 6.46 6.18
N PRO A 337 8.90 6.75 5.52
CA PRO A 337 8.98 6.74 4.06
C PRO A 337 8.60 5.40 3.45
N LEU A 338 9.11 4.31 4.03
CA LEU A 338 8.82 2.96 3.53
C LEU A 338 7.35 2.58 3.72
N LEU A 339 6.76 2.92 4.87
CA LEU A 339 5.34 2.68 5.15
C LEU A 339 4.42 3.43 4.17
N TYR A 340 4.71 4.72 3.91
CA TYR A 340 3.94 5.56 3.00
C TYR A 340 4.05 5.06 1.55
N GLN A 341 5.26 4.92 1.03
CA GLN A 341 5.51 4.55 -0.36
C GLN A 341 5.01 3.13 -0.67
N SER A 342 5.06 2.22 0.32
CA SER A 342 4.50 0.87 0.19
C SER A 342 2.97 0.80 0.38
N GLY A 343 2.31 1.88 0.82
CA GLY A 343 0.87 1.98 0.97
C GLY A 343 0.30 1.43 2.28
N TYR A 344 1.11 1.29 3.32
CA TYR A 344 0.64 0.91 4.66
C TYR A 344 0.07 2.10 5.44
N ILE A 345 0.60 3.29 5.17
CA ILE A 345 0.03 4.56 5.60
C ILE A 345 -0.17 5.46 4.37
N THR A 346 -1.01 6.47 4.51
CA THR A 346 -1.35 7.43 3.47
C THR A 346 -1.59 8.80 4.07
N ILE A 347 -1.66 9.83 3.24
CA ILE A 347 -2.08 11.16 3.64
C ILE A 347 -3.55 11.10 4.06
N LYS A 348 -3.88 11.64 5.24
CA LYS A 348 -5.25 11.78 5.76
C LYS A 348 -5.72 13.21 5.74
N ASP A 349 -4.81 14.15 5.95
CA ASP A 349 -5.09 15.57 5.95
C ASP A 349 -3.83 16.37 5.63
N TYR A 350 -3.98 17.62 5.22
CA TYR A 350 -2.89 18.56 4.97
C TYR A 350 -3.27 19.93 5.51
N GLU A 351 -2.43 20.48 6.35
CA GLU A 351 -2.58 21.82 6.91
C GLU A 351 -1.59 22.79 6.25
N GLU A 352 -2.08 23.54 5.27
CA GLU A 352 -1.25 24.47 4.46
C GLU A 352 -0.50 25.51 5.32
N ALA A 353 -1.12 25.99 6.40
CA ALA A 353 -0.53 27.00 7.28
C ALA A 353 0.79 26.59 7.93
N TYR A 354 0.98 25.28 8.12
CA TYR A 354 2.18 24.71 8.77
C TYR A 354 2.96 23.77 7.86
N ASP A 355 2.55 23.59 6.59
CA ASP A 355 3.10 22.61 5.66
C ASP A 355 3.20 21.21 6.30
N SER A 356 2.16 20.84 7.05
CA SER A 356 2.10 19.62 7.83
C SER A 356 1.06 18.66 7.30
N TYR A 357 1.46 17.40 7.12
CA TYR A 357 0.60 16.30 6.70
C TYR A 357 0.23 15.44 7.89
N THR A 358 -1.03 15.04 7.95
CA THR A 358 -1.47 13.97 8.84
C THR A 358 -1.45 12.66 8.09
N LEU A 359 -0.68 11.68 8.56
CA LEU A 359 -0.57 10.35 7.98
C LEU A 359 -1.33 9.33 8.85
N GLY A 360 -1.85 8.26 8.21
CA GLY A 360 -2.53 7.17 8.92
C GLY A 360 -2.79 5.97 8.03
N ILE A 361 -3.25 4.88 8.62
CA ILE A 361 -3.61 3.66 7.89
C ILE A 361 -4.77 3.98 6.93
N PRO A 362 -4.69 3.61 5.63
CA PRO A 362 -5.69 4.01 4.65
C PRO A 362 -7.09 3.48 4.97
N ASN A 363 -7.21 2.20 5.28
CA ASN A 363 -8.50 1.52 5.40
C ASN A 363 -8.44 0.24 6.25
N ARG A 364 -9.59 -0.40 6.37
CA ARG A 364 -9.76 -1.63 7.16
C ARG A 364 -8.97 -2.82 6.61
N GLU A 365 -8.88 -2.96 5.29
CA GLU A 365 -8.10 -4.03 4.66
C GLU A 365 -6.64 -4.00 5.11
N VAL A 366 -6.00 -2.82 5.02
CA VAL A 366 -4.59 -2.63 5.40
C VAL A 366 -4.40 -2.84 6.89
N ARG A 367 -5.28 -2.29 7.71
CA ARG A 367 -5.25 -2.49 9.17
C ARG A 367 -5.29 -3.97 9.53
N LEU A 368 -6.27 -4.71 9.01
CA LEU A 368 -6.45 -6.14 9.28
C LEU A 368 -5.28 -6.98 8.76
N GLY A 369 -4.84 -6.69 7.54
CA GLY A 369 -3.74 -7.43 6.93
C GLY A 369 -2.43 -7.25 7.67
N LEU A 370 -2.11 -6.01 8.03
CA LEU A 370 -0.88 -5.69 8.77
C LEU A 370 -0.92 -6.29 10.20
N THR A 371 -2.05 -6.16 10.89
CA THR A 371 -2.24 -6.76 12.22
C THR A 371 -2.04 -8.28 12.17
N LYS A 372 -2.66 -8.98 11.20
CA LYS A 372 -2.47 -10.43 11.02
C LYS A 372 -1.03 -10.82 10.69
N ALA A 373 -0.35 -10.00 9.90
CA ALA A 373 1.05 -10.25 9.53
C ALA A 373 2.00 -10.10 10.72
N LEU A 374 1.64 -9.30 11.72
CA LEU A 374 2.46 -9.05 12.91
C LEU A 374 2.25 -10.10 14.02
N ILE A 375 1.10 -10.79 14.07
CA ILE A 375 0.80 -11.80 15.10
C ILE A 375 1.95 -12.79 15.35
N PRO A 376 2.57 -13.42 14.31
CA PRO A 376 3.62 -14.41 14.52
C PRO A 376 4.87 -13.87 15.23
N TYR A 377 5.03 -12.55 15.28
CA TYR A 377 6.20 -11.91 15.90
C TYR A 377 5.99 -11.59 17.38
N TYR A 378 4.73 -11.46 17.79
CA TYR A 378 4.37 -11.18 19.18
C TYR A 378 3.85 -12.41 19.91
N VAL A 379 3.31 -13.39 19.17
CA VAL A 379 2.66 -14.59 19.72
C VAL A 379 3.31 -15.83 19.11
N THR A 380 4.20 -16.46 19.84
CA THR A 380 4.79 -17.76 19.46
C THR A 380 4.22 -18.86 20.35
N PRO A 381 3.89 -20.08 19.83
CA PRO A 381 3.89 -20.58 18.45
C PRO A 381 2.50 -20.77 17.83
N ASN A 382 1.41 -20.10 18.26
CA ASN A 382 0.08 -20.53 17.87
C ASN A 382 -0.84 -19.41 17.35
N THR A 383 -0.54 -18.90 16.13
CA THR A 383 -1.40 -17.96 15.41
C THR A 383 -2.86 -18.41 15.26
N GLN A 384 -3.10 -19.72 15.22
CA GLN A 384 -4.46 -20.27 15.15
C GLN A 384 -5.24 -20.01 16.46
N ASN A 385 -4.57 -20.07 17.61
CA ASN A 385 -5.18 -19.74 18.90
C ASN A 385 -5.53 -18.25 18.99
N ALA A 386 -4.69 -17.34 18.50
CA ALA A 386 -5.00 -15.92 18.50
C ALA A 386 -6.26 -15.62 17.67
N ASN A 387 -6.37 -16.17 16.47
CA ASN A 387 -7.55 -16.01 15.62
C ASN A 387 -8.82 -16.62 16.24
N ASN A 388 -8.71 -17.77 16.92
CA ASN A 388 -9.86 -18.38 17.58
C ASN A 388 -10.28 -17.57 18.81
N THR A 389 -9.33 -17.07 19.58
CA THR A 389 -9.60 -16.23 20.75
C THR A 389 -10.31 -14.94 20.34
N THR A 390 -9.79 -14.22 19.35
CA THR A 390 -10.43 -12.99 18.87
C THR A 390 -11.82 -13.22 18.31
N ARG A 391 -12.04 -14.34 17.59
CA ARG A 391 -13.38 -14.73 17.13
C ARG A 391 -14.36 -14.99 18.28
N ASN A 392 -13.90 -15.65 19.32
CA ASN A 392 -14.72 -15.95 20.49
C ASN A 392 -14.99 -14.71 21.32
N MET A 393 -13.99 -13.81 21.44
CA MET A 393 -14.17 -12.48 22.05
C MET A 393 -15.23 -11.67 21.29
N ALA A 394 -15.14 -11.58 19.96
CA ALA A 394 -16.14 -10.88 19.15
C ALA A 394 -17.56 -11.42 19.37
N ARG A 395 -17.71 -12.76 19.40
CA ARG A 395 -19.01 -13.41 19.70
C ARG A 395 -19.51 -13.10 21.12
N ALA A 396 -18.62 -12.98 22.09
CA ALA A 396 -18.97 -12.63 23.45
C ALA A 396 -19.42 -11.16 23.54
N PHE A 397 -18.72 -10.23 22.87
CA PHE A 397 -19.14 -8.84 22.74
C PHE A 397 -20.50 -8.69 22.05
N ASP A 398 -20.75 -9.41 20.94
CA ASP A 398 -22.05 -9.40 20.24
C ASP A 398 -23.21 -9.91 21.11
N LYS A 399 -22.91 -10.80 22.07
CA LYS A 399 -23.88 -11.31 23.06
C LYS A 399 -23.95 -10.48 24.33
N GLU A 400 -23.25 -9.37 24.39
CA GLU A 400 -23.11 -8.52 25.57
C GLU A 400 -22.52 -9.25 26.81
N ASP A 401 -21.80 -10.34 26.59
CA ASP A 401 -21.10 -11.10 27.64
C ASP A 401 -19.64 -10.62 27.76
N LEU A 402 -19.49 -9.45 28.39
CA LEU A 402 -18.18 -8.84 28.61
C LEU A 402 -17.27 -9.72 29.49
N GLY A 403 -17.83 -10.38 30.49
CA GLY A 403 -17.06 -11.25 31.39
C GLY A 403 -16.40 -12.39 30.61
N LEU A 404 -17.14 -13.04 29.73
CA LEU A 404 -16.62 -14.08 28.86
C LEU A 404 -15.58 -13.55 27.87
N ALA A 405 -15.79 -12.33 27.30
CA ALA A 405 -14.82 -11.71 26.41
C ALA A 405 -13.46 -11.48 27.10
N LEU A 406 -13.47 -10.95 28.33
CA LEU A 406 -12.27 -10.72 29.12
C LEU A 406 -11.61 -12.04 29.58
N GLN A 407 -12.38 -13.08 29.88
CA GLN A 407 -11.83 -14.43 30.18
C GLN A 407 -11.10 -15.03 28.97
N TYR A 408 -11.61 -14.88 27.76
CA TYR A 408 -10.88 -15.30 26.54
C TYR A 408 -9.58 -14.52 26.40
N LEU A 409 -9.58 -13.23 26.64
CA LEU A 409 -8.38 -12.39 26.63
C LEU A 409 -7.38 -12.87 27.71
N GLN A 410 -7.83 -13.08 28.93
CA GLN A 410 -7.01 -13.58 30.04
C GLN A 410 -6.36 -14.94 29.71
N THR A 411 -7.16 -15.86 29.17
CA THR A 411 -6.67 -17.19 28.74
C THR A 411 -5.60 -17.05 27.66
N PHE A 412 -5.80 -16.16 26.70
CA PHE A 412 -4.85 -15.93 25.63
C PHE A 412 -3.53 -15.34 26.15
N LEU A 413 -3.59 -14.31 27.01
CA LEU A 413 -2.40 -13.71 27.60
C LEU A 413 -1.57 -14.70 28.40
N GLY A 414 -2.22 -15.67 29.08
CA GLY A 414 -1.54 -16.77 29.76
C GLY A 414 -0.78 -17.73 28.83
N THR A 415 -1.02 -17.70 27.52
CA THR A 415 -0.29 -18.53 26.53
C THR A 415 0.90 -17.81 25.91
N VAL A 416 1.08 -16.53 26.21
CA VAL A 416 2.16 -15.70 25.65
C VAL A 416 3.47 -16.01 26.35
N PRO A 417 4.55 -16.36 25.62
CA PRO A 417 5.84 -16.62 26.23
C PRO A 417 6.45 -15.38 26.87
N TYR A 418 7.14 -15.59 27.97
CA TYR A 418 7.94 -14.57 28.63
C TYR A 418 9.09 -14.09 27.75
N CYS A 419 9.18 -12.79 27.50
CA CYS A 419 10.31 -12.16 26.80
C CYS A 419 11.25 -11.48 27.81
N ALA A 420 12.36 -12.10 28.14
CA ALA A 420 13.29 -11.65 29.18
C ALA A 420 14.09 -10.37 28.85
N ASN A 421 14.08 -9.89 27.58
CA ASN A 421 15.00 -8.87 27.07
C ASN A 421 14.34 -7.63 26.47
N THR A 422 13.05 -7.41 26.67
CA THR A 422 12.34 -6.25 26.09
C THR A 422 11.65 -5.43 27.15
N ASP A 423 11.41 -4.15 26.85
CA ASP A 423 10.51 -3.28 27.63
C ASP A 423 9.15 -3.99 27.79
N TYR A 424 8.95 -4.49 28.98
CA TYR A 424 7.87 -5.39 29.35
C TYR A 424 6.50 -4.77 29.14
N GLU A 425 6.37 -3.50 29.49
CA GLU A 425 5.12 -2.74 29.39
C GLU A 425 4.75 -2.52 27.92
N GLY A 426 5.72 -2.15 27.10
CA GLY A 426 5.53 -1.94 25.65
C GLY A 426 5.10 -3.21 24.92
N HIS A 427 5.66 -4.38 25.26
CA HIS A 427 5.29 -5.65 24.62
C HIS A 427 3.82 -6.03 24.86
N TYR A 428 3.33 -5.92 26.09
CA TYR A 428 1.92 -6.23 26.40
C TYR A 428 0.96 -5.21 25.81
N GLN A 429 1.31 -3.93 25.82
CA GLN A 429 0.52 -2.89 25.15
C GLN A 429 0.36 -3.21 23.65
N GLN A 430 1.42 -3.62 22.97
CA GLN A 430 1.36 -4.04 21.57
C GLN A 430 0.45 -5.27 21.36
N MET A 431 0.52 -6.24 22.26
CA MET A 431 -0.34 -7.41 22.19
C MET A 431 -1.81 -7.08 22.36
N PHE A 432 -2.15 -6.24 23.33
CA PHE A 432 -3.51 -5.72 23.52
C PHE A 432 -3.97 -5.00 22.25
N TYR A 433 -3.13 -4.11 21.74
CA TYR A 433 -3.43 -3.39 20.51
C TYR A 433 -3.73 -4.36 19.35
N ILE A 434 -2.88 -5.34 19.12
CA ILE A 434 -3.03 -6.34 18.05
C ILE A 434 -4.32 -7.14 18.23
N ILE A 435 -4.59 -7.66 19.43
CA ILE A 435 -5.78 -8.48 19.69
C ILE A 435 -7.07 -7.68 19.48
N PHE A 436 -7.14 -6.48 20.03
CA PHE A 436 -8.32 -5.63 19.89
C PHE A 436 -8.49 -5.13 18.45
N SER A 437 -7.41 -4.81 17.75
CA SER A 437 -7.46 -4.48 16.31
C SER A 437 -7.98 -5.64 15.46
N LEU A 438 -7.70 -6.90 15.85
CA LEU A 438 -8.25 -8.08 15.19
C LEU A 438 -9.76 -8.26 15.38
N LEU A 439 -10.36 -7.70 16.44
CA LEU A 439 -11.81 -7.74 16.61
C LEU A 439 -12.53 -7.02 15.47
N THR A 440 -11.90 -6.03 14.86
CA THR A 440 -12.46 -5.35 13.67
C THR A 440 -12.69 -6.30 12.49
N ALA A 441 -11.95 -7.43 12.42
CA ALA A 441 -12.18 -8.48 11.42
C ALA A 441 -13.56 -9.15 11.55
N TRP A 442 -14.16 -9.07 12.73
CA TRP A 442 -15.41 -9.75 13.09
C TRP A 442 -16.60 -8.79 13.20
N MET A 443 -16.54 -7.64 12.50
CA MET A 443 -17.59 -6.61 12.48
C MET A 443 -17.82 -5.90 13.84
N VAL A 444 -16.82 -5.93 14.69
CA VAL A 444 -16.76 -5.14 15.92
C VAL A 444 -15.85 -3.95 15.64
N ASP A 445 -16.37 -2.73 15.68
CA ASP A 445 -15.53 -1.55 15.50
C ASP A 445 -14.73 -1.31 16.78
N VAL A 446 -13.42 -1.16 16.63
CA VAL A 446 -12.50 -0.96 17.75
C VAL A 446 -11.58 0.20 17.45
N GLU A 447 -11.59 1.18 18.34
CA GLU A 447 -10.55 2.22 18.42
C GLU A 447 -9.64 1.89 19.59
N VAL A 448 -8.34 1.91 19.40
CA VAL A 448 -7.35 1.71 20.45
C VAL A 448 -6.44 2.93 20.52
N HIS A 449 -6.38 3.58 21.67
CA HIS A 449 -5.54 4.74 21.92
C HIS A 449 -4.43 4.39 22.91
N THR A 450 -3.19 4.76 22.62
CA THR A 450 -2.03 4.47 23.49
C THR A 450 -1.22 5.73 23.84
N PRO A 451 -1.80 6.72 24.53
CA PRO A 451 -0.99 7.85 24.97
C PRO A 451 -0.22 7.50 26.25
N ASN A 452 1.14 7.57 26.19
CA ASN A 452 2.06 7.57 27.35
C ASN A 452 1.73 6.53 28.44
N GLY A 453 1.80 5.22 28.12
CA GLY A 453 1.63 4.15 29.10
C GLY A 453 0.18 3.81 29.47
N ARG A 454 -0.80 4.26 28.70
CA ARG A 454 -2.22 3.95 28.88
C ARG A 454 -2.80 3.40 27.59
N VAL A 455 -3.52 2.29 27.68
CA VAL A 455 -4.28 1.77 26.56
C VAL A 455 -5.75 2.00 26.83
N ASP A 456 -6.36 2.93 26.10
CA ASP A 456 -7.80 3.16 26.11
C ASP A 456 -8.38 2.47 24.85
N ILE A 457 -9.35 1.58 25.04
CA ILE A 457 -9.95 0.80 23.96
C ILE A 457 -11.43 1.11 23.91
N VAL A 458 -11.93 1.44 22.73
CA VAL A 458 -13.35 1.59 22.46
C VAL A 458 -13.79 0.42 21.61
N VAL A 459 -14.72 -0.39 22.10
CA VAL A 459 -15.31 -1.51 21.35
C VAL A 459 -16.76 -1.16 21.08
N MET A 460 -17.14 -1.00 19.83
CA MET A 460 -18.49 -0.69 19.41
C MET A 460 -19.11 -1.91 18.72
N THR A 461 -20.18 -2.44 19.32
CA THR A 461 -21.02 -3.48 18.74
C THR A 461 -22.29 -2.88 18.14
N LYS A 462 -23.16 -3.71 17.58
CA LYS A 462 -24.45 -3.25 17.05
C LYS A 462 -25.38 -2.69 18.13
N SER A 463 -25.23 -3.12 19.38
CA SER A 463 -26.16 -2.81 20.48
C SER A 463 -25.53 -2.00 21.61
N ARG A 464 -24.19 -1.94 21.70
CA ARG A 464 -23.50 -1.36 22.87
C ARG A 464 -22.12 -0.84 22.53
N LEU A 465 -21.67 0.15 23.27
CA LEU A 465 -20.33 0.72 23.24
C LEU A 465 -19.61 0.42 24.58
N TYR A 466 -18.44 -0.22 24.50
CA TYR A 466 -17.59 -0.49 25.66
C TYR A 466 -16.38 0.43 25.63
N LEU A 467 -16.18 1.16 26.73
CA LEU A 467 -14.98 1.96 26.98
C LEU A 467 -14.09 1.17 27.95
N ILE A 468 -12.99 0.63 27.45
CA ILE A 468 -12.10 -0.24 28.23
C ILE A 468 -10.80 0.51 28.48
N GLU A 469 -10.49 0.79 29.74
CA GLU A 469 -9.21 1.37 30.14
C GLU A 469 -8.34 0.27 30.77
N LEU A 470 -7.12 0.09 30.24
CA LEU A 470 -6.14 -0.84 30.78
C LEU A 470 -5.24 -0.12 31.79
N LYS A 471 -5.04 -0.72 32.95
CA LYS A 471 -4.13 -0.25 33.99
C LYS A 471 -3.10 -1.30 34.31
N LEU A 472 -1.88 -0.87 34.52
CA LEU A 472 -0.76 -1.72 34.92
C LEU A 472 -0.55 -1.58 36.43
N ASN A 473 -0.62 -2.71 37.18
CA ASN A 473 -0.34 -2.79 38.60
C ASN A 473 -1.13 -1.77 39.48
N GLN A 474 -2.36 -1.44 39.10
CA GLN A 474 -3.20 -0.48 39.80
C GLN A 474 -4.51 -1.13 40.25
N ASN A 475 -5.11 -0.52 41.31
CA ASN A 475 -6.44 -0.95 41.75
C ASN A 475 -7.51 -0.51 40.74
N ALA A 476 -8.26 -1.47 40.17
CA ALA A 476 -9.29 -1.22 39.18
C ALA A 476 -10.40 -0.26 39.65
N GLN A 477 -10.74 -0.26 40.96
CA GLN A 477 -11.75 0.66 41.53
C GLN A 477 -11.28 2.11 41.55
N VAL A 478 -9.99 2.36 41.85
CA VAL A 478 -9.41 3.71 41.85
C VAL A 478 -9.33 4.23 40.42
N ALA A 479 -8.99 3.35 39.46
CA ALA A 479 -8.92 3.69 38.06
C ALA A 479 -10.30 4.00 37.44
N MET A 480 -11.37 3.34 37.90
CA MET A 480 -12.74 3.64 37.41
C MET A 480 -13.15 5.08 37.73
N GLN A 481 -12.76 5.62 38.89
CA GLN A 481 -13.02 7.03 39.26
C GLN A 481 -12.32 8.00 38.30
N GLN A 482 -11.13 7.63 37.75
CA GLN A 482 -10.41 8.45 36.80
C GLN A 482 -11.08 8.48 35.41
N ILE A 483 -11.69 7.36 34.97
CA ILE A 483 -12.48 7.33 33.72
C ILE A 483 -13.65 8.31 33.81
N ASN A 484 -14.30 8.41 34.96
CA ASN A 484 -15.45 9.30 35.17
C ASN A 484 -15.10 10.79 35.05
N LEU A 485 -13.83 11.16 35.23
CA LEU A 485 -13.34 12.54 35.07
C LEU A 485 -12.99 12.88 33.61
N LYS A 486 -12.84 11.87 32.72
CA LYS A 486 -12.55 12.08 31.30
C LYS A 486 -13.85 12.17 30.48
N ASN A 487 -13.97 13.17 29.67
CA ASN A 487 -15.20 13.53 28.93
C ASN A 487 -15.51 12.61 27.72
N TYR A 488 -15.38 11.27 27.87
CA TYR A 488 -15.69 10.30 26.81
C TYR A 488 -17.16 10.34 26.38
N ARG A 489 -18.09 10.69 27.29
CA ARG A 489 -19.52 10.76 26.96
C ARG A 489 -19.86 11.73 25.84
N GLN A 490 -19.15 12.85 25.72
CA GLN A 490 -19.42 13.84 24.67
C GLN A 490 -19.01 13.37 23.28
N ARG A 491 -17.88 12.65 23.17
CA ARG A 491 -17.35 12.15 21.89
C ARG A 491 -18.26 11.07 21.27
N PHE A 492 -18.85 10.21 22.08
CA PHE A 492 -19.65 9.07 21.61
C PHE A 492 -21.17 9.23 21.83
N ALA A 493 -21.62 10.37 22.34
CA ALA A 493 -23.04 10.66 22.55
C ALA A 493 -23.88 10.60 21.25
N LEU A 494 -23.26 10.82 20.11
CA LEU A 494 -23.92 10.77 18.79
C LEU A 494 -24.20 9.35 18.30
N SER A 495 -23.60 8.30 18.89
CA SER A 495 -23.86 6.92 18.49
C SER A 495 -25.24 6.40 18.89
N GLY A 496 -25.85 7.03 19.90
CA GLY A 496 -27.16 6.57 20.45
C GLY A 496 -27.10 5.22 21.18
N LEU A 497 -25.92 4.59 21.27
CA LEU A 497 -25.75 3.28 21.93
C LEU A 497 -25.51 3.43 23.43
N PRO A 498 -26.00 2.49 24.26
CA PRO A 498 -25.67 2.45 25.68
C PRO A 498 -24.15 2.23 25.85
N ILE A 499 -23.55 2.98 26.77
CA ILE A 499 -22.12 2.97 27.06
C ILE A 499 -21.87 2.18 28.33
N THR A 500 -20.98 1.19 28.26
CA THR A 500 -20.46 0.43 29.40
C THR A 500 -18.98 0.77 29.60
N LYS A 501 -18.63 1.20 30.77
CA LYS A 501 -17.24 1.51 31.15
C LYS A 501 -16.62 0.29 31.81
N VAL A 502 -15.37 0.02 31.46
CA VAL A 502 -14.61 -1.15 31.91
C VAL A 502 -13.20 -0.72 32.27
N VAL A 503 -12.78 -1.04 33.48
CA VAL A 503 -11.36 -0.97 33.85
C VAL A 503 -10.83 -2.37 33.98
N VAL A 504 -9.72 -2.63 33.31
CA VAL A 504 -9.01 -3.93 33.37
C VAL A 504 -7.65 -3.70 33.98
N ASN A 505 -7.36 -4.40 35.09
CA ASN A 505 -6.04 -4.37 35.70
C ASN A 505 -5.18 -5.51 35.20
N PHE A 506 -4.03 -5.13 34.64
CA PHE A 506 -2.98 -6.06 34.22
C PHE A 506 -1.86 -6.06 35.27
N ASP A 507 -1.47 -7.23 35.73
CA ASP A 507 -0.40 -7.42 36.69
C ASP A 507 0.87 -7.88 35.99
N SER A 508 1.93 -7.07 36.10
CA SER A 508 3.22 -7.35 35.47
C SER A 508 3.96 -8.54 36.09
N ALA A 509 3.63 -8.96 37.31
CA ALA A 509 4.26 -10.11 37.99
C ALA A 509 3.66 -11.44 37.49
N THR A 510 2.35 -11.46 37.28
CA THR A 510 1.65 -12.65 36.76
C THR A 510 1.52 -12.65 35.22
N HIS A 511 1.87 -11.53 34.58
CA HIS A 511 1.77 -11.31 33.13
C HIS A 511 0.35 -11.52 32.58
N ASN A 512 -0.66 -11.15 33.36
CA ASN A 512 -2.03 -11.41 33.00
C ASN A 512 -3.01 -10.38 33.60
N ILE A 513 -4.25 -10.44 33.13
CA ILE A 513 -5.37 -9.73 33.73
C ILE A 513 -5.68 -10.39 35.06
N THR A 514 -5.71 -9.60 36.13
CA THR A 514 -6.01 -10.09 37.47
C THR A 514 -7.40 -9.70 37.94
N ASP A 515 -7.89 -8.55 37.49
CA ASP A 515 -9.17 -8.01 37.94
C ASP A 515 -9.76 -7.03 36.92
N TRP A 516 -11.08 -6.86 36.93
CA TRP A 516 -11.78 -5.83 36.16
C TRP A 516 -13.02 -5.32 36.89
N VAL A 517 -13.35 -4.08 36.64
CA VAL A 517 -14.55 -3.41 37.17
C VAL A 517 -15.38 -2.89 36.01
N VAL A 518 -16.70 -3.05 36.08
CA VAL A 518 -17.67 -2.66 35.04
C VAL A 518 -18.67 -1.67 35.64
N GLU A 519 -18.97 -0.57 34.92
CA GLU A 519 -19.95 0.46 35.31
C GLU A 519 -20.85 0.87 34.13
#